data_efa9ea902dee41bcc220abd906ca29a2
#
_entry.id   efa9ea902dee41bcc220abd906ca29a2
#
_cell.length_a   1.000
_cell.length_b   1.000
_cell.length_c   1.000
_cell.angle_alpha   90.00
_cell.angle_beta   90.00
_cell.angle_gamma   90.00
#
_symmetry.space_group_name_H-M   'P 1'
#
loop_
_entity.id
_entity.type
_entity.pdbx_description
1 polymer ?
#
loop_
_entity_poly.entity_id
_entity_poly.type
_entity_poly.pdbx_seq_one_letter_code
_entity_poly.pdbx_strand_id
1 'polypeptide(L)'
;MISCVRSVFHYLVLIPRGGDDAERLANCCLAIESHNDFPTKAGMASSASGYACLAMCLSKLYGVLDKEEERSALSAIARQASGSACRSLFGGLVRWNRGESDTGKDSVAEQIYSPEEWPELRVCICILSTGEKSTGSTEGMNLCVKSSQRMRERTPQLVENRIAKVIEAFKAHDFNRLAPIIMQDSEDLEAICKEVGLQYQNEGSQEVKRMVRELNERSTKDVKNPKYIVNTREGRDS
;
A
#
# COMPACT_ATOMS: atom_id res chain seq x y z
N MET A 1 8.91 18.20 1.05
CA MET A 1 7.92 17.10 1.12
C MET A 1 6.52 17.60 1.48
N ILE A 2 6.32 18.33 2.57
CA ILE A 2 5.05 18.94 2.97
C ILE A 2 4.52 19.95 1.95
N SER A 3 5.40 20.70 1.29
CA SER A 3 5.04 21.65 0.23
C SER A 3 4.34 21.00 -0.97
N CYS A 4 4.71 19.76 -1.32
CA CYS A 4 4.12 19.07 -2.46
C CYS A 4 2.64 18.71 -2.23
N VAL A 5 2.31 18.13 -1.08
CA VAL A 5 0.93 17.75 -0.77
C VAL A 5 0.05 18.99 -0.62
N ARG A 6 0.56 20.05 0.01
CA ARG A 6 -0.15 21.32 0.11
C ARG A 6 -0.41 21.93 -1.28
N SER A 7 0.59 21.95 -2.15
CA SER A 7 0.44 22.45 -3.52
C SER A 7 -0.59 21.63 -4.30
N VAL A 8 -0.55 20.31 -4.17
CA VAL A 8 -1.52 19.42 -4.84
C VAL A 8 -2.94 19.68 -4.33
N PHE A 9 -3.13 19.81 -3.02
CA PHE A 9 -4.43 20.17 -2.44
C PHE A 9 -4.90 21.53 -2.89
N HIS A 10 -4.01 22.51 -2.94
CA HIS A 10 -4.31 23.86 -3.40
C HIS A 10 -4.81 23.84 -4.86
N TYR A 11 -4.05 23.22 -5.77
CA TYR A 11 -4.37 23.25 -7.20
C TYR A 11 -5.55 22.34 -7.59
N LEU A 12 -5.73 21.20 -6.94
CA LEU A 12 -6.75 20.24 -7.36
C LEU A 12 -8.10 20.42 -6.66
N VAL A 13 -8.10 21.00 -5.48
CA VAL A 13 -9.29 21.02 -4.62
C VAL A 13 -9.75 22.43 -4.29
N LEU A 14 -8.84 23.32 -3.88
CA LEU A 14 -9.23 24.66 -3.42
C LEU A 14 -9.50 25.62 -4.58
N ILE A 15 -8.64 25.65 -5.59
CA ILE A 15 -8.82 26.55 -6.74
C ILE A 15 -10.13 26.29 -7.51
N PRO A 16 -10.50 25.03 -7.83
CA PRO A 16 -11.75 24.78 -8.56
C PRO A 16 -13.03 25.15 -7.83
N ARG A 17 -13.00 25.26 -6.50
CA ARG A 17 -14.20 25.62 -5.69
C ARG A 17 -14.51 27.12 -5.69
N GLY A 18 -13.50 27.96 -5.95
CA GLY A 18 -13.66 29.41 -6.01
C GLY A 18 -14.17 30.06 -4.73
N GLY A 19 -13.99 31.37 -4.65
CA GLY A 19 -14.50 32.19 -3.54
C GLY A 19 -13.42 32.61 -2.55
N ASP A 20 -13.69 33.69 -1.81
CA ASP A 20 -12.76 34.34 -0.87
C ASP A 20 -12.28 33.41 0.24
N ASP A 21 -13.12 32.46 0.67
CA ASP A 21 -12.77 31.49 1.69
C ASP A 21 -11.76 30.44 1.18
N ALA A 22 -11.85 29.99 -0.05
CA ALA A 22 -10.90 29.06 -0.64
C ALA A 22 -9.52 29.72 -0.78
N GLU A 23 -9.47 30.97 -1.21
CA GLU A 23 -8.23 31.73 -1.33
C GLU A 23 -7.59 32.02 0.02
N ARG A 24 -8.39 32.38 1.03
CA ARG A 24 -7.94 32.58 2.41
C ARG A 24 -7.34 31.30 2.99
N LEU A 25 -8.02 30.16 2.85
CA LEU A 25 -7.56 28.85 3.34
C LEU A 25 -6.28 28.39 2.61
N ALA A 26 -6.20 28.66 1.31
CA ALA A 26 -5.02 28.35 0.52
C ALA A 26 -3.77 29.10 1.01
N ASN A 27 -3.94 30.32 1.49
CA ASN A 27 -2.86 31.20 1.98
C ASN A 27 -2.57 31.03 3.47
N CYS A 28 -3.34 30.23 4.23
CA CYS A 28 -3.05 29.95 5.63
C CYS A 28 -1.72 29.24 5.82
N CYS A 29 -0.94 29.67 6.79
CA CYS A 29 0.24 28.93 7.25
C CYS A 29 -0.21 27.74 8.10
N LEU A 30 0.31 26.55 7.77
CA LEU A 30 0.05 25.31 8.51
C LEU A 30 1.31 24.85 9.21
N ALA A 31 1.20 24.54 10.49
CA ALA A 31 2.19 23.75 11.21
C ALA A 31 1.71 22.29 11.19
N ILE A 32 2.56 21.39 10.70
CA ILE A 32 2.25 19.96 10.59
C ILE A 32 3.25 19.19 11.41
N GLU A 33 2.74 18.43 12.37
CA GLU A 33 3.49 17.47 13.15
C GLU A 33 2.93 16.08 12.86
N SER A 34 3.81 15.12 12.59
CA SER A 34 3.42 13.75 12.24
C SER A 34 4.34 12.74 12.88
N HIS A 35 3.76 11.76 13.53
CA HIS A 35 4.46 10.64 14.15
C HIS A 35 3.91 9.32 13.62
N ASN A 36 4.80 8.35 13.41
CA ASN A 36 4.42 6.96 13.20
C ASN A 36 4.62 6.18 14.50
N ASP A 37 3.69 5.29 14.81
CA ASP A 37 3.79 4.32 15.91
C ASP A 37 4.58 3.06 15.54
N PHE A 38 5.20 3.06 14.35
CA PHE A 38 6.04 1.98 13.84
C PHE A 38 7.27 2.56 13.12
N PRO A 39 8.35 1.76 12.94
CA PRO A 39 9.60 2.23 12.34
C PRO A 39 9.43 2.81 10.94
N THR A 40 10.02 3.97 10.71
CA THR A 40 10.05 4.62 9.39
C THR A 40 11.12 4.00 8.50
N LYS A 41 10.90 3.99 7.18
CA LYS A 41 11.80 3.41 6.16
C LYS A 41 12.15 1.92 6.36
N ALA A 42 11.56 1.26 7.34
CA ALA A 42 11.75 -0.16 7.64
C ALA A 42 10.85 -1.10 6.80
N GLY A 43 10.35 -0.62 5.67
CA GLY A 43 9.53 -1.41 4.77
C GLY A 43 8.06 -1.58 5.20
N MET A 44 7.61 -0.89 6.24
CA MET A 44 6.24 -0.94 6.75
C MET A 44 5.31 0.11 6.13
N ALA A 45 5.64 0.59 4.93
CA ALA A 45 4.85 1.59 4.19
C ALA A 45 4.61 2.91 4.97
N SER A 46 5.61 3.37 5.72
CA SER A 46 5.52 4.59 6.54
C SER A 46 5.16 5.84 5.73
N SER A 47 5.68 5.98 4.51
CA SER A 47 5.31 7.08 3.61
C SER A 47 3.83 7.02 3.20
N ALA A 48 3.31 5.83 2.91
CA ALA A 48 1.91 5.67 2.54
C ALA A 48 0.98 6.04 3.69
N SER A 49 1.27 5.56 4.90
CA SER A 49 0.53 5.90 6.12
C SER A 49 0.54 7.41 6.37
N GLY A 50 1.73 8.04 6.37
CA GLY A 50 1.87 9.47 6.63
C GLY A 50 1.11 10.35 5.62
N TYR A 51 1.21 10.03 4.32
CA TYR A 51 0.51 10.83 3.30
C TYR A 51 -0.99 10.59 3.25
N ALA A 52 -1.46 9.37 3.53
CA ALA A 52 -2.89 9.11 3.65
C ALA A 52 -3.48 9.89 4.85
N CYS A 53 -2.81 9.84 6.00
CA CYS A 53 -3.21 10.61 7.17
C CYS A 53 -3.23 12.12 6.87
N LEU A 54 -2.16 12.66 6.27
CA LEU A 54 -2.07 14.06 5.91
C LEU A 54 -3.18 14.49 4.94
N ALA A 55 -3.45 13.69 3.90
CA ALA A 55 -4.52 13.96 2.95
C ALA A 55 -5.89 14.00 3.65
N MET A 56 -6.15 13.07 4.55
CA MET A 56 -7.39 13.02 5.32
C MET A 56 -7.51 14.22 6.28
N CYS A 57 -6.45 14.59 6.98
CA CYS A 57 -6.43 15.75 7.87
C CYS A 57 -6.69 17.06 7.12
N LEU A 58 -6.04 17.26 5.97
CA LEU A 58 -6.24 18.45 5.13
C LEU A 58 -7.65 18.48 4.53
N SER A 59 -8.16 17.34 4.10
CA SER A 59 -9.53 17.18 3.61
C SER A 59 -10.53 17.68 4.66
N LYS A 60 -10.42 17.20 5.88
CA LYS A 60 -11.27 17.61 7.00
C LYS A 60 -11.07 19.07 7.39
N LEU A 61 -9.82 19.54 7.46
CA LEU A 61 -9.49 20.91 7.82
C LEU A 61 -10.12 21.94 6.85
N TYR A 62 -10.08 21.61 5.57
CA TYR A 62 -10.61 22.48 4.52
C TYR A 62 -12.08 22.23 4.17
N GLY A 63 -12.72 21.21 4.77
CA GLY A 63 -14.09 20.82 4.48
C GLY A 63 -14.29 20.39 3.01
N VAL A 64 -13.29 19.72 2.43
CA VAL A 64 -13.28 19.32 1.02
C VAL A 64 -12.95 17.85 0.89
N LEU A 65 -13.74 17.09 0.10
CA LEU A 65 -13.57 15.64 -0.06
C LEU A 65 -13.56 14.90 1.31
N ASP A 66 -14.32 15.39 2.27
CA ASP A 66 -14.34 14.87 3.64
C ASP A 66 -15.43 13.80 3.87
N LYS A 67 -16.32 13.62 2.91
CA LYS A 67 -17.35 12.59 2.93
C LYS A 67 -16.80 11.24 2.46
N GLU A 68 -17.48 10.18 2.86
CA GLU A 68 -17.05 8.82 2.54
C GLU A 68 -17.09 8.54 1.03
N GLU A 69 -18.12 8.99 0.35
CA GLU A 69 -18.29 8.86 -1.10
C GLU A 69 -17.23 9.64 -1.91
N GLU A 70 -16.60 10.64 -1.30
CA GLU A 70 -15.54 11.43 -1.92
C GLU A 70 -14.13 10.84 -1.69
N ARG A 71 -14.02 9.81 -0.87
CA ARG A 71 -12.74 9.21 -0.47
C ARG A 71 -11.93 8.66 -1.65
N SER A 72 -12.61 8.17 -2.68
CA SER A 72 -11.96 7.72 -3.91
C SER A 72 -11.27 8.88 -4.64
N ALA A 73 -11.91 10.06 -4.72
CA ALA A 73 -11.29 11.26 -5.28
C ALA A 73 -10.11 11.75 -4.42
N LEU A 74 -10.22 11.69 -3.10
CA LEU A 74 -9.13 12.00 -2.18
C LEU A 74 -7.94 11.04 -2.38
N SER A 75 -8.20 9.79 -2.76
CA SER A 75 -7.15 8.81 -3.02
C SER A 75 -6.23 9.19 -4.18
N ALA A 76 -6.76 9.86 -5.21
CA ALA A 76 -5.96 10.39 -6.32
C ALA A 76 -4.97 11.46 -5.87
N ILE A 77 -5.32 12.23 -4.84
CA ILE A 77 -4.45 13.24 -4.24
C ILE A 77 -3.36 12.58 -3.39
N ALA A 78 -3.74 11.69 -2.48
CA ALA A 78 -2.79 10.97 -1.62
C ALA A 78 -1.75 10.19 -2.43
N ARG A 79 -2.16 9.59 -3.55
CA ARG A 79 -1.31 8.85 -4.49
C ARG A 79 -0.17 9.66 -5.06
N GLN A 80 -0.36 10.94 -5.32
CA GLN A 80 0.66 11.81 -5.93
C GLN A 80 1.85 12.04 -4.98
N ALA A 81 1.63 11.96 -3.69
CA ALA A 81 2.69 12.09 -2.70
C ALA A 81 3.39 10.74 -2.43
N SER A 82 2.62 9.66 -2.38
CA SER A 82 3.14 8.28 -2.28
C SER A 82 2.13 7.34 -2.92
N GLY A 83 2.52 6.61 -3.97
CA GLY A 83 1.61 5.81 -4.78
C GLY A 83 0.67 4.93 -3.96
N SER A 84 1.20 4.17 -3.02
CA SER A 84 0.41 3.27 -2.17
C SER A 84 -0.47 3.99 -1.12
N ALA A 85 -0.28 5.29 -0.89
CA ALA A 85 -1.10 6.06 0.05
C ALA A 85 -2.58 6.07 -0.32
N CYS A 86 -2.90 5.95 -1.62
CA CYS A 86 -4.29 5.88 -2.06
C CYS A 86 -5.07 4.75 -1.39
N ARG A 87 -4.43 3.58 -1.20
CA ARG A 87 -5.09 2.44 -0.57
C ARG A 87 -5.22 2.59 0.94
N SER A 88 -4.32 3.35 1.57
CA SER A 88 -4.31 3.54 3.04
C SER A 88 -5.42 4.45 3.56
N LEU A 89 -6.23 5.03 2.67
CA LEU A 89 -7.44 5.77 3.01
C LEU A 89 -8.64 4.86 3.32
N PHE A 90 -8.54 3.58 3.03
CA PHE A 90 -9.61 2.61 3.18
C PHE A 90 -9.16 1.45 4.07
N GLY A 91 -10.14 0.77 4.69
CA GLY A 91 -9.94 -0.51 5.34
C GLY A 91 -10.33 -1.68 4.45
N GLY A 92 -10.15 -2.91 4.93
CA GLY A 92 -10.56 -4.12 4.22
C GLY A 92 -9.78 -4.42 2.94
N LEU A 93 -10.46 -4.97 1.94
CA LEU A 93 -9.86 -5.24 0.63
C LEU A 93 -10.00 -4.02 -0.27
N VAL A 94 -8.88 -3.45 -0.66
CA VAL A 94 -8.81 -2.23 -1.45
C VAL A 94 -8.10 -2.48 -2.77
N ARG A 95 -8.70 -2.03 -3.87
CA ARG A 95 -8.09 -2.03 -5.19
C ARG A 95 -7.62 -0.64 -5.56
N TRP A 96 -6.44 -0.56 -6.17
CA TRP A 96 -5.96 0.64 -6.83
C TRP A 96 -6.07 0.45 -8.34
N ASN A 97 -6.96 1.22 -8.97
CA ASN A 97 -7.17 1.22 -10.41
C ASN A 97 -6.06 1.97 -11.12
N ARG A 98 -5.55 1.40 -12.21
CA ARG A 98 -4.48 2.00 -13.00
C ARG A 98 -4.90 3.36 -13.58
N GLY A 99 -6.17 3.49 -14.02
CA GLY A 99 -6.65 4.59 -14.83
C GLY A 99 -6.24 4.46 -16.30
N GLU A 100 -6.92 5.21 -17.15
CA GLU A 100 -6.70 5.25 -18.61
C GLU A 100 -6.35 6.65 -19.09
N SER A 101 -6.67 7.68 -18.28
CA SER A 101 -6.43 9.08 -18.61
C SER A 101 -4.95 9.45 -18.44
N ASP A 102 -4.39 10.15 -19.41
CA ASP A 102 -3.03 10.71 -19.34
C ASP A 102 -2.84 11.68 -18.16
N THR A 103 -3.95 12.26 -17.65
CA THR A 103 -3.91 13.12 -16.47
C THR A 103 -3.77 12.35 -15.17
N GLY A 104 -4.02 11.04 -15.19
CA GLY A 104 -4.01 10.15 -14.03
C GLY A 104 -5.11 10.45 -12.99
N LYS A 105 -6.08 11.30 -13.29
CA LYS A 105 -7.16 11.65 -12.33
C LYS A 105 -8.09 10.48 -12.01
N ASP A 106 -8.21 9.54 -12.93
CA ASP A 106 -8.98 8.30 -12.84
C ASP A 106 -8.19 7.14 -12.22
N SER A 107 -6.91 7.34 -11.93
CA SER A 107 -6.11 6.37 -11.16
C SER A 107 -6.38 6.56 -9.67
N VAL A 108 -7.42 5.90 -9.19
CA VAL A 108 -7.98 6.02 -7.83
C VAL A 108 -7.98 4.68 -7.12
N ALA A 109 -8.09 4.72 -5.81
CA ALA A 109 -8.35 3.52 -5.00
C ALA A 109 -9.84 3.44 -4.64
N GLU A 110 -10.33 2.22 -4.53
CA GLU A 110 -11.69 1.90 -4.13
C GLU A 110 -11.68 0.73 -3.14
N GLN A 111 -12.59 0.76 -2.20
CA GLN A 111 -12.82 -0.34 -1.27
C GLN A 111 -13.72 -1.37 -1.95
N ILE A 112 -13.21 -2.59 -2.13
CA ILE A 112 -13.98 -3.70 -2.72
C ILE A 112 -14.82 -4.39 -1.65
N TYR A 113 -14.23 -4.62 -0.48
CA TYR A 113 -14.88 -5.18 0.69
C TYR A 113 -14.43 -4.45 1.95
N SER A 114 -15.37 -4.22 2.87
CA SER A 114 -15.08 -3.61 4.15
C SER A 114 -14.30 -4.57 5.08
N PRO A 115 -13.70 -4.08 6.16
CA PRO A 115 -13.00 -4.94 7.12
C PRO A 115 -13.93 -5.98 7.78
N GLU A 116 -15.21 -5.66 7.88
CA GLU A 116 -16.25 -6.47 8.53
C GLU A 116 -16.66 -7.69 7.68
N GLU A 117 -16.36 -7.68 6.38
CA GLU A 117 -16.71 -8.79 5.47
C GLU A 117 -15.94 -10.08 5.80
N TRP A 118 -14.73 -9.96 6.32
CA TRP A 118 -13.94 -11.13 6.73
C TRP A 118 -13.20 -10.85 8.05
N PRO A 119 -13.91 -10.79 9.16
CA PRO A 119 -13.36 -10.40 10.46
C PRO A 119 -12.36 -11.40 11.04
N GLU A 120 -12.36 -12.66 10.57
CA GLU A 120 -11.40 -13.68 11.02
C GLU A 120 -10.02 -13.53 10.34
N LEU A 121 -9.92 -12.82 9.22
CA LEU A 121 -8.64 -12.60 8.56
C LEU A 121 -7.74 -11.73 9.43
N ARG A 122 -6.55 -12.25 9.75
CA ARG A 122 -5.56 -11.57 10.58
C ARG A 122 -4.24 -11.46 9.83
N VAL A 123 -3.52 -10.38 10.08
CA VAL A 123 -2.16 -10.15 9.57
C VAL A 123 -1.22 -10.12 10.77
N CYS A 124 -0.22 -11.00 10.74
CA CYS A 124 0.87 -11.00 11.71
C CYS A 124 2.12 -10.41 11.05
N ILE A 125 2.69 -9.38 11.65
CA ILE A 125 3.91 -8.73 11.14
C ILE A 125 5.07 -9.14 12.04
N CYS A 126 6.02 -9.90 11.48
CA CYS A 126 7.26 -10.27 12.14
C CYS A 126 8.33 -9.23 11.84
N ILE A 127 8.77 -8.47 12.83
CA ILE A 127 9.80 -7.44 12.69
C ILE A 127 11.14 -8.09 13.05
N LEU A 128 12.02 -8.27 12.06
CA LEU A 128 13.34 -8.85 12.24
C LEU A 128 14.40 -7.77 12.47
N SER A 129 14.21 -6.59 11.91
CA SER A 129 15.09 -5.43 12.09
C SER A 129 14.31 -4.13 11.90
N THR A 130 14.77 -3.09 12.59
CA THR A 130 14.24 -1.73 12.47
C THR A 130 15.14 -0.82 11.62
N GLY A 131 16.20 -1.38 11.02
CA GLY A 131 17.16 -0.65 10.18
C GLY A 131 16.52 -0.06 8.92
N GLU A 132 17.07 1.05 8.45
CA GLU A 132 16.63 1.70 7.22
C GLU A 132 17.09 0.91 5.98
N LYS A 133 16.27 0.90 4.92
CA LYS A 133 16.65 0.32 3.64
C LYS A 133 17.76 1.13 2.97
N SER A 134 18.70 0.43 2.33
CA SER A 134 19.74 1.06 1.49
C SER A 134 19.17 1.75 0.25
N THR A 135 18.12 1.19 -0.35
CA THR A 135 17.48 1.73 -1.56
C THR A 135 16.04 2.16 -1.24
N GLY A 136 15.70 3.39 -1.60
CA GLY A 136 14.36 3.94 -1.43
C GLY A 136 13.34 3.25 -2.36
N SER A 137 12.06 3.17 -1.94
CA SER A 137 11.02 2.49 -2.73
C SER A 137 10.83 3.12 -4.11
N THR A 138 10.90 4.43 -4.24
CA THR A 138 10.75 5.13 -5.54
C THR A 138 11.90 4.80 -6.48
N GLU A 139 13.13 4.81 -5.98
CA GLU A 139 14.32 4.48 -6.75
C GLU A 139 14.27 3.01 -7.19
N GLY A 140 13.98 2.09 -6.28
CA GLY A 140 13.84 0.67 -6.59
C GLY A 140 12.76 0.38 -7.63
N MET A 141 11.58 0.99 -7.50
CA MET A 141 10.52 0.83 -8.49
C MET A 141 10.91 1.38 -9.87
N ASN A 142 11.55 2.55 -9.93
CA ASN A 142 12.03 3.12 -11.19
C ASN A 142 13.07 2.21 -11.86
N LEU A 143 13.95 1.61 -11.09
CA LEU A 143 14.93 0.67 -11.61
C LEU A 143 14.26 -0.59 -12.16
N CYS A 144 13.28 -1.16 -11.44
CA CYS A 144 12.52 -2.31 -11.92
C CYS A 144 11.79 -2.02 -13.24
N VAL A 145 11.08 -0.89 -13.32
CA VAL A 145 10.34 -0.50 -14.53
C VAL A 145 11.27 -0.31 -15.73
N LYS A 146 12.44 0.31 -15.52
CA LYS A 146 13.40 0.58 -16.61
C LYS A 146 14.15 -0.67 -17.08
N SER A 147 14.54 -1.54 -16.17
CA SER A 147 15.56 -2.56 -16.43
C SER A 147 15.06 -4.00 -16.38
N SER A 148 13.95 -4.31 -15.67
CA SER A 148 13.46 -5.67 -15.57
C SER A 148 12.64 -6.11 -16.78
N GLN A 149 13.02 -7.23 -17.38
CA GLN A 149 12.22 -7.90 -18.39
C GLN A 149 10.96 -8.52 -17.78
N ARG A 150 11.06 -9.12 -16.60
CA ARG A 150 9.92 -9.70 -15.86
C ARG A 150 8.86 -8.64 -15.55
N MET A 151 9.29 -7.41 -15.24
CA MET A 151 8.36 -6.30 -15.02
C MET A 151 7.61 -5.92 -16.30
N ARG A 152 8.25 -5.98 -17.47
CA ARG A 152 7.59 -5.77 -18.78
C ARG A 152 6.60 -6.89 -19.12
N GLU A 153 6.91 -8.13 -18.72
CA GLU A 153 6.04 -9.30 -18.93
C GLU A 153 4.82 -9.32 -18.00
N ARG A 154 4.85 -8.51 -16.92
CA ARG A 154 3.70 -8.29 -16.03
C ARG A 154 2.64 -7.43 -16.72
N THR A 155 1.93 -8.03 -17.65
CA THR A 155 0.92 -7.36 -18.48
C THR A 155 -0.30 -6.92 -17.64
N PRO A 156 -1.04 -5.87 -18.08
CA PRO A 156 -2.29 -5.49 -17.43
C PRO A 156 -3.27 -6.66 -17.30
N GLN A 157 -3.39 -7.50 -18.32
CA GLN A 157 -4.28 -8.66 -18.29
C GLN A 157 -3.90 -9.68 -17.21
N LEU A 158 -2.62 -9.94 -17.03
CA LEU A 158 -2.13 -10.83 -15.95
C LEU A 158 -2.53 -10.28 -14.58
N VAL A 159 -2.34 -8.98 -14.38
CA VAL A 159 -2.68 -8.29 -13.12
C VAL A 159 -4.18 -8.35 -12.86
N GLU A 160 -5.02 -8.02 -13.85
CA GLU A 160 -6.47 -8.07 -13.73
C GLU A 160 -6.98 -9.46 -13.40
N ASN A 161 -6.47 -10.50 -14.05
CA ASN A 161 -6.82 -11.88 -13.76
C ASN A 161 -6.45 -12.28 -12.31
N ARG A 162 -5.32 -11.78 -11.82
CA ARG A 162 -4.88 -12.03 -10.43
C ARG A 162 -5.76 -11.30 -9.43
N ILE A 163 -6.11 -10.04 -9.70
CA ILE A 163 -7.05 -9.24 -8.90
C ILE A 163 -8.41 -9.95 -8.81
N ALA A 164 -8.97 -10.39 -9.93
CA ALA A 164 -10.25 -11.11 -9.95
C ALA A 164 -10.23 -12.35 -9.04
N LYS A 165 -9.17 -13.16 -9.12
CA LYS A 165 -9.00 -14.34 -8.25
C LYS A 165 -8.90 -13.98 -6.76
N VAL A 166 -8.22 -12.87 -6.42
CA VAL A 166 -8.15 -12.37 -5.04
C VAL A 166 -9.53 -11.98 -4.54
N ILE A 167 -10.29 -11.23 -5.34
CA ILE A 167 -11.65 -10.79 -5.01
C ILE A 167 -12.57 -11.99 -4.77
N GLU A 168 -12.53 -12.99 -5.67
CA GLU A 168 -13.32 -14.22 -5.53
C GLU A 168 -12.96 -15.01 -4.27
N ALA A 169 -11.67 -15.18 -4.00
CA ALA A 169 -11.19 -15.90 -2.82
C ALA A 169 -11.57 -15.17 -1.53
N PHE A 170 -11.45 -13.84 -1.50
CA PHE A 170 -11.84 -13.01 -0.38
C PHE A 170 -13.35 -13.10 -0.11
N LYS A 171 -14.17 -12.95 -1.15
CA LYS A 171 -15.63 -13.07 -1.08
C LYS A 171 -16.08 -14.43 -0.55
N ALA A 172 -15.36 -15.49 -0.90
CA ALA A 172 -15.65 -16.85 -0.47
C ALA A 172 -15.07 -17.18 0.93
N HIS A 173 -14.36 -16.24 1.57
CA HIS A 173 -13.59 -16.46 2.80
C HIS A 173 -12.65 -17.68 2.68
N ASP A 174 -12.14 -17.92 1.45
CA ASP A 174 -11.32 -19.08 1.14
C ASP A 174 -9.83 -18.75 1.22
N PHE A 175 -9.27 -18.91 2.42
CA PHE A 175 -7.86 -18.67 2.67
C PHE A 175 -6.96 -19.61 1.83
N ASN A 176 -7.39 -20.84 1.55
CA ASN A 176 -6.62 -21.80 0.78
C ASN A 176 -6.45 -21.37 -0.68
N ARG A 177 -7.43 -20.63 -1.22
CA ARG A 177 -7.33 -20.00 -2.55
C ARG A 177 -6.58 -18.67 -2.50
N LEU A 178 -6.77 -17.87 -1.45
CA LEU A 178 -6.16 -16.54 -1.32
C LEU A 178 -4.64 -16.62 -1.12
N ALA A 179 -4.18 -17.45 -0.21
CA ALA A 179 -2.78 -17.52 0.18
C ALA A 179 -1.82 -17.82 -0.98
N PRO A 180 -2.06 -18.83 -1.86
CA PRO A 180 -1.18 -19.08 -2.99
C PRO A 180 -1.07 -17.92 -3.97
N ILE A 181 -2.15 -17.13 -4.16
CA ILE A 181 -2.12 -15.98 -5.06
C ILE A 181 -1.22 -14.88 -4.50
N ILE A 182 -1.31 -14.61 -3.19
CA ILE A 182 -0.49 -13.61 -2.51
C ILE A 182 0.98 -14.05 -2.51
N MET A 183 1.26 -15.32 -2.24
CA MET A 183 2.61 -15.87 -2.24
C MET A 183 3.24 -15.76 -3.63
N GLN A 184 2.50 -16.12 -4.68
CA GLN A 184 2.98 -16.03 -6.05
C GLN A 184 3.31 -14.58 -6.45
N ASP A 185 2.46 -13.60 -6.06
CA ASP A 185 2.73 -12.19 -6.35
C ASP A 185 3.98 -11.67 -5.62
N SER A 186 4.22 -12.16 -4.42
CA SER A 186 5.43 -11.86 -3.65
C SER A 186 6.69 -12.47 -4.29
N GLU A 187 6.63 -13.73 -4.73
CA GLU A 187 7.72 -14.41 -5.43
C GLU A 187 8.06 -13.74 -6.78
N ASP A 188 7.04 -13.31 -7.53
CA ASP A 188 7.24 -12.58 -8.77
C ASP A 188 7.95 -11.24 -8.51
N LEU A 189 7.57 -10.51 -7.45
CA LEU A 189 8.23 -9.27 -7.09
C LEU A 189 9.67 -9.48 -6.62
N GLU A 190 9.92 -10.54 -5.86
CA GLU A 190 11.28 -10.94 -5.46
C GLU A 190 12.14 -11.21 -6.69
N ALA A 191 11.63 -11.99 -7.66
CA ALA A 191 12.33 -12.29 -8.89
C ALA A 191 12.65 -11.04 -9.73
N ILE A 192 11.71 -10.07 -9.79
CA ILE A 192 11.92 -8.77 -10.43
C ILE A 192 13.05 -8.00 -9.74
N CYS A 193 13.04 -7.93 -8.41
CA CYS A 193 14.07 -7.22 -7.65
C CYS A 193 15.44 -7.86 -7.83
N LYS A 194 15.54 -9.18 -7.79
CA LYS A 194 16.79 -9.92 -8.01
C LYS A 194 17.36 -9.69 -9.41
N GLU A 195 16.51 -9.68 -10.44
CA GLU A 195 16.91 -9.43 -11.83
C GLU A 195 17.63 -8.09 -12.01
N VAL A 196 17.23 -7.07 -11.27
CA VAL A 196 17.83 -5.72 -11.35
C VAL A 196 18.88 -5.45 -10.27
N GLY A 197 19.32 -6.49 -9.55
CA GLY A 197 20.35 -6.37 -8.53
C GLY A 197 19.88 -5.68 -7.25
N LEU A 198 18.57 -5.51 -7.07
CA LEU A 198 18.01 -5.03 -5.81
C LEU A 198 17.93 -6.19 -4.81
N GLN A 199 18.36 -5.91 -3.59
CA GLN A 199 18.12 -6.86 -2.52
C GLN A 199 16.65 -6.80 -2.12
N TYR A 200 15.97 -7.92 -2.34
CA TYR A 200 14.60 -8.08 -1.90
C TYR A 200 14.58 -8.42 -0.40
N GLN A 201 13.89 -7.61 0.37
CA GLN A 201 13.91 -7.69 1.84
C GLN A 201 13.10 -8.87 2.42
N ASN A 202 12.55 -9.75 1.57
CA ASN A 202 11.81 -10.93 1.98
C ASN A 202 12.66 -12.22 2.00
N GLU A 203 13.96 -12.12 1.81
CA GLU A 203 14.83 -13.25 2.13
C GLU A 203 14.82 -13.45 3.65
N GLY A 204 13.71 -13.98 4.14
CA GLY A 204 13.64 -14.42 5.51
C GLY A 204 14.76 -15.39 5.78
N SER A 205 15.45 -15.25 6.89
CA SER A 205 16.45 -16.22 7.33
C SER A 205 15.85 -17.61 7.28
N GLN A 206 16.64 -18.63 7.10
CA GLN A 206 16.20 -20.03 7.18
C GLN A 206 15.42 -20.30 8.47
N GLU A 207 15.75 -19.53 9.52
CA GLU A 207 15.10 -19.52 10.83
C GLU A 207 13.63 -19.08 10.73
N VAL A 208 13.33 -17.97 10.06
CA VAL A 208 11.96 -17.48 9.88
C VAL A 208 11.15 -18.46 9.05
N LYS A 209 11.71 -18.99 7.97
CA LYS A 209 11.06 -20.04 7.16
C LYS A 209 10.77 -21.30 7.98
N ARG A 210 11.64 -21.64 8.93
CA ARG A 210 11.43 -22.74 9.86
C ARG A 210 10.29 -22.42 10.85
N MET A 211 10.35 -21.26 11.51
CA MET A 211 9.32 -20.81 12.46
C MET A 211 7.93 -20.78 11.81
N VAL A 212 7.83 -20.33 10.57
CA VAL A 212 6.57 -20.31 9.81
C VAL A 212 6.05 -21.71 9.56
N ARG A 213 6.91 -22.64 9.17
CA ARG A 213 6.53 -24.04 9.01
C ARG A 213 6.03 -24.63 10.32
N GLU A 214 6.76 -24.41 11.42
CA GLU A 214 6.38 -24.87 12.75
C GLU A 214 5.05 -24.27 13.22
N LEU A 215 4.80 -22.98 12.95
CA LEU A 215 3.52 -22.32 13.25
C LEU A 215 2.39 -22.93 12.42
N ASN A 216 2.60 -23.17 11.13
CA ASN A 216 1.61 -23.80 10.28
C ASN A 216 1.32 -25.26 10.71
N GLU A 217 2.34 -26.02 11.11
CA GLU A 217 2.19 -27.39 11.60
C GLU A 217 1.45 -27.46 12.94
N ARG A 218 1.71 -26.53 13.85
CA ARG A 218 0.97 -26.40 15.14
C ARG A 218 -0.48 -26.00 14.91
N SER A 219 -0.69 -25.06 14.00
CA SER A 219 -2.01 -24.55 13.66
C SER A 219 -2.93 -25.62 13.06
N THR A 220 -2.40 -26.56 12.30
CA THR A 220 -3.19 -27.67 11.74
C THR A 220 -3.62 -28.70 12.79
N LYS A 221 -3.00 -28.71 13.98
CA LYS A 221 -3.34 -29.64 15.07
C LYS A 221 -4.40 -29.11 16.04
N ASP A 222 -4.46 -27.79 16.26
CA ASP A 222 -5.25 -27.22 17.37
C ASP A 222 -6.46 -26.37 16.95
N VAL A 223 -6.59 -25.99 15.69
CA VAL A 223 -7.73 -25.14 15.25
C VAL A 223 -8.19 -25.58 13.87
N LYS A 224 -9.49 -25.73 13.70
CA LYS A 224 -10.10 -25.96 12.37
C LYS A 224 -9.82 -24.78 11.46
N ASN A 225 -8.63 -24.77 10.85
CA ASN A 225 -8.21 -23.84 9.80
C ASN A 225 -7.54 -22.49 10.15
N PRO A 226 -6.46 -22.38 10.88
CA PRO A 226 -5.59 -21.23 10.70
C PRO A 226 -4.42 -21.56 9.76
N LYS A 227 -4.34 -20.83 8.66
CA LYS A 227 -3.16 -20.79 7.80
C LYS A 227 -2.58 -19.39 7.84
N TYR A 228 -1.26 -19.28 7.88
CA TYR A 228 -0.56 -18.02 7.95
C TYR A 228 0.12 -17.71 6.63
N ILE A 229 -0.06 -16.48 6.14
CA ILE A 229 0.77 -15.93 5.08
C ILE A 229 1.87 -15.14 5.78
N VAL A 230 3.13 -15.46 5.48
CA VAL A 230 4.26 -14.74 6.06
C VAL A 230 4.96 -13.95 4.98
N ASN A 231 5.03 -12.66 5.23
CA ASN A 231 5.85 -11.73 4.51
C ASN A 231 6.96 -11.27 5.46
N THR A 232 8.17 -11.80 5.30
CA THR A 232 9.31 -11.50 6.18
C THR A 232 10.14 -10.36 5.61
N ARG A 233 10.56 -9.43 6.46
CA ARG A 233 11.48 -8.35 6.11
C ARG A 233 12.69 -8.40 7.01
N GLU A 234 13.85 -8.64 6.44
CA GLU A 234 15.13 -8.50 7.14
C GLU A 234 15.65 -7.07 6.96
N GLY A 235 16.04 -6.45 8.09
CA GLY A 235 16.93 -5.30 8.07
C GLY A 235 18.35 -5.81 8.26
N ARG A 236 19.32 -5.20 7.63
CA ARG A 236 20.72 -5.51 7.86
C ARG A 236 21.20 -4.81 9.11
N ASP A 237 21.87 -5.55 9.96
CA ASP A 237 22.86 -4.99 10.84
C ASP A 237 24.07 -4.55 9.96
N SER A 238 24.36 -3.26 9.97
CA SER A 238 25.59 -2.67 9.42
C SER A 238 26.63 -2.62 10.50
#